data_5311105acde55cb255edb38a6558590a
#
_entry.id   5311105acde55cb255edb38a6558590a
#
_cell.length_a   1.000
_cell.length_b   1.000
_cell.length_c   1.000
_cell.angle_alpha   90.00
_cell.angle_beta   90.00
_cell.angle_gamma   90.00
#
_symmetry.space_group_name_H-M   'P 1'
#
loop_
_entity.id
_entity.type
_entity.pdbx_description
1 polymer ?
#
loop_
_entity_poly.entity_id
_entity_poly.type
_entity_poly.pdbx_seq_one_letter_code
_entity_poly.pdbx_strand_id
1 'polypeptide(L)'
;MGKISKIPVAENSLKWRFDVNTFRLIGRELITDRITAVFELVKNSYDANATNVYVEFKNVSKAKQKGIITIRDDGEGMSLTDIREKWMVVGTASKRTHDTSSPPFNRRYVGEKGIGRFAVDKLGGKVYIKTKKRGEQKLLTVEINWDNYENLAKQKKLTLFTDIENRFYETDDDVNNQGTIL
;
A
#
# COMPACT_ATOMS: atom_id res chain seq x y z
N MET A 1 -10.79 -25.10 11.18
CA MET A 1 -10.83 -23.71 11.69
C MET A 1 -10.15 -23.67 13.04
N GLY A 2 -8.84 -23.36 13.08
CA GLY A 2 -8.10 -23.21 14.32
C GLY A 2 -8.45 -21.89 14.97
N LYS A 3 -9.02 -21.92 16.18
CA LYS A 3 -9.18 -20.75 17.02
C LYS A 3 -7.78 -20.20 17.34
N ILE A 4 -7.44 -19.01 16.85
CA ILE A 4 -6.29 -18.27 17.36
C ILE A 4 -6.61 -17.97 18.82
N SER A 5 -6.00 -18.72 19.75
CA SER A 5 -6.11 -18.44 21.18
C SER A 5 -5.49 -17.07 21.43
N LYS A 6 -6.29 -16.12 21.90
CA LYS A 6 -5.76 -14.85 22.42
C LYS A 6 -4.84 -15.22 23.58
N ILE A 7 -3.54 -14.97 23.43
CA ILE A 7 -2.59 -15.11 24.53
C ILE A 7 -3.06 -14.18 25.66
N PRO A 8 -3.31 -14.71 26.87
CA PRO A 8 -3.72 -13.84 27.99
C PRO A 8 -2.63 -12.81 28.25
N VAL A 9 -3.00 -11.52 28.23
CA VAL A 9 -2.06 -10.45 28.58
C VAL A 9 -1.93 -10.47 30.10
N ALA A 10 -0.76 -10.84 30.60
CA ALA A 10 -0.45 -10.74 32.03
C ALA A 10 -0.50 -9.26 32.46
N GLU A 11 -0.98 -8.96 33.67
CA GLU A 11 -1.05 -7.60 34.23
C GLU A 11 0.28 -6.83 34.18
N ASN A 12 1.43 -7.53 34.10
CA ASN A 12 2.79 -6.98 34.05
C ASN A 12 3.45 -7.15 32.67
N SER A 13 2.69 -7.07 31.56
CA SER A 13 3.25 -7.22 30.21
C SER A 13 3.50 -5.86 29.55
N LEU A 14 4.63 -5.73 28.84
CA LEU A 14 4.96 -4.56 28.01
C LEU A 14 4.79 -4.95 26.54
N LYS A 15 4.28 -4.00 25.74
CA LYS A 15 4.13 -4.14 24.29
C LYS A 15 4.93 -3.07 23.57
N TRP A 16 5.57 -3.47 22.48
CA TRP A 16 6.15 -2.49 21.56
C TRP A 16 5.07 -1.62 20.95
N ARG A 17 5.35 -0.32 20.85
CA ARG A 17 4.46 0.67 20.25
C ARG A 17 5.27 1.45 19.21
N PHE A 18 4.67 1.70 18.06
CA PHE A 18 5.31 2.42 16.96
C PHE A 18 4.77 3.84 16.90
N ASP A 19 5.65 4.82 17.14
CA ASP A 19 5.33 6.23 16.95
C ASP A 19 5.02 6.52 15.48
N VAL A 20 4.21 7.55 15.23
CA VAL A 20 3.82 7.96 13.88
C VAL A 20 5.03 8.23 12.99
N ASN A 21 6.17 8.69 13.52
CA ASN A 21 7.40 8.91 12.75
C ASN A 21 7.96 7.63 12.11
N THR A 22 7.56 6.45 12.55
CA THR A 22 8.03 5.17 11.99
C THR A 22 7.76 5.06 10.49
N PHE A 23 6.68 5.70 9.98
CA PHE A 23 6.39 5.69 8.53
C PHE A 23 7.50 6.36 7.70
N ARG A 24 8.12 7.43 8.22
CA ARG A 24 9.21 8.13 7.54
C ARG A 24 10.46 7.27 7.44
N LEU A 25 10.78 6.55 8.52
CA LEU A 25 11.90 5.61 8.55
C LEU A 25 11.70 4.51 7.50
N ILE A 26 10.50 3.96 7.40
CA ILE A 26 10.18 2.87 6.46
C ILE A 26 10.05 3.39 5.02
N GLY A 27 9.36 4.50 4.79
CA GLY A 27 9.05 5.01 3.45
C GLY A 27 10.18 5.84 2.86
N ARG A 28 10.62 6.87 3.58
CA ARG A 28 11.56 7.85 3.02
C ARG A 28 13.03 7.49 3.19
N GLU A 29 13.39 6.79 4.26
CA GLU A 29 14.79 6.48 4.54
C GLU A 29 15.22 5.14 3.91
N LEU A 30 14.35 4.13 3.92
CA LEU A 30 14.65 2.83 3.31
C LEU A 30 14.55 2.83 1.78
N ILE A 31 13.77 3.74 1.20
CA ILE A 31 13.68 3.90 -0.25
C ILE A 31 14.60 5.04 -0.67
N THR A 32 15.68 4.70 -1.35
CA THR A 32 16.82 5.59 -1.62
C THR A 32 16.41 6.82 -2.43
N ASP A 33 15.64 6.65 -3.50
CA ASP A 33 15.27 7.73 -4.42
C ASP A 33 13.89 7.52 -5.07
N ARG A 34 13.44 8.51 -5.83
CA ARG A 34 12.12 8.47 -6.50
C ARG A 34 12.05 7.46 -7.63
N ILE A 35 13.14 7.18 -8.29
CA ILE A 35 13.19 6.20 -9.39
C ILE A 35 12.98 4.81 -8.79
N THR A 36 13.73 4.47 -7.74
CA THR A 36 13.55 3.25 -6.96
C THR A 36 12.11 3.11 -6.46
N ALA A 37 11.49 4.22 -5.99
CA ALA A 37 10.10 4.20 -5.56
C ALA A 37 9.13 3.78 -6.68
N VAL A 38 9.28 4.31 -7.90
CA VAL A 38 8.47 3.90 -9.06
C VAL A 38 8.70 2.43 -9.40
N PHE A 39 9.96 1.97 -9.39
CA PHE A 39 10.28 0.57 -9.65
C PHE A 39 9.63 -0.38 -8.63
N GLU A 40 9.62 -0.04 -7.35
CA GLU A 40 8.96 -0.85 -6.32
C GLU A 40 7.44 -0.97 -6.56
N LEU A 41 6.78 0.09 -7.05
CA LEU A 41 5.36 0.04 -7.39
C LEU A 41 5.10 -0.79 -8.65
N VAL A 42 5.95 -0.69 -9.68
CA VAL A 42 5.87 -1.54 -10.88
C VAL A 42 6.11 -3.02 -10.54
N LYS A 43 7.03 -3.33 -9.63
CA LYS A 43 7.22 -4.70 -9.12
C LYS A 43 5.96 -5.23 -8.43
N ASN A 44 5.23 -4.39 -7.69
CA ASN A 44 3.96 -4.82 -7.09
C ASN A 44 2.92 -5.19 -8.14
N SER A 45 2.84 -4.45 -9.26
CA SER A 45 1.98 -4.80 -10.39
C SER A 45 2.39 -6.13 -11.04
N TYR A 46 3.69 -6.37 -11.22
CA TYR A 46 4.21 -7.65 -11.71
C TYR A 46 3.82 -8.81 -10.78
N ASP A 47 3.99 -8.63 -9.46
CA ASP A 47 3.63 -9.61 -8.46
C ASP A 47 2.11 -9.86 -8.38
N ALA A 48 1.29 -8.89 -8.83
CA ALA A 48 -0.16 -9.00 -8.95
C ALA A 48 -0.61 -9.58 -10.31
N ASN A 49 0.29 -10.27 -11.03
CA ASN A 49 0.00 -10.89 -12.34
C ASN A 49 -0.44 -9.90 -13.44
N ALA A 50 -0.08 -8.62 -13.35
CA ALA A 50 -0.37 -7.67 -14.40
C ALA A 50 0.30 -8.06 -15.73
N THR A 51 -0.40 -7.88 -16.84
CA THR A 51 0.14 -8.01 -18.19
C THR A 51 0.61 -6.65 -18.73
N ASN A 52 -0.03 -5.58 -18.27
CA ASN A 52 0.31 -4.22 -18.65
C ASN A 52 0.43 -3.34 -17.43
N VAL A 53 1.44 -2.48 -17.41
CA VAL A 53 1.62 -1.43 -16.42
C VAL A 53 1.86 -0.12 -17.14
N TYR A 54 1.07 0.90 -16.81
CA TYR A 54 1.17 2.24 -17.37
C TYR A 54 1.64 3.21 -16.29
N VAL A 55 2.68 3.96 -16.58
CA VAL A 55 3.21 5.01 -15.69
C VAL A 55 3.08 6.35 -16.38
N GLU A 56 2.29 7.25 -15.81
CA GLU A 56 2.02 8.58 -16.36
C GLU A 56 2.50 9.66 -15.40
N PHE A 57 3.15 10.69 -15.95
CA PHE A 57 3.63 11.85 -15.23
C PHE A 57 2.96 13.10 -15.77
N LYS A 58 2.12 13.76 -14.96
CA LYS A 58 1.48 15.05 -15.31
C LYS A 58 2.01 16.17 -14.44
N ASN A 59 2.46 17.25 -15.04
CA ASN A 59 2.89 18.49 -14.38
C ASN A 59 4.00 18.33 -13.32
N VAL A 60 4.73 17.22 -13.30
CA VAL A 60 5.74 16.94 -12.26
C VAL A 60 6.93 17.89 -12.26
N SER A 61 7.15 18.62 -13.37
CA SER A 61 8.21 19.61 -13.53
C SER A 61 7.74 21.07 -13.38
N LYS A 62 6.45 21.30 -13.15
CA LYS A 62 5.87 22.66 -13.10
C LYS A 62 5.69 23.12 -11.66
N ALA A 63 6.53 24.01 -11.18
CA ALA A 63 6.54 24.48 -9.78
C ALA A 63 5.22 25.08 -9.27
N LYS A 64 4.35 25.57 -10.15
CA LYS A 64 3.05 26.19 -9.79
C LYS A 64 1.84 25.26 -9.96
N GLN A 65 2.02 24.02 -10.39
CA GLN A 65 0.94 23.07 -10.62
C GLN A 65 1.15 21.82 -9.76
N LYS A 66 0.04 21.22 -9.30
CA LYS A 66 0.11 19.92 -8.61
C LYS A 66 0.58 18.86 -9.61
N GLY A 67 1.74 18.27 -9.36
CA GLY A 67 2.22 17.10 -10.08
C GLY A 67 1.38 15.89 -9.72
N ILE A 68 1.11 15.04 -10.70
CA ILE A 68 0.43 13.77 -10.52
C ILE A 68 1.28 12.69 -11.15
N ILE A 69 1.50 11.62 -10.42
CA ILE A 69 2.08 10.38 -10.93
C ILE A 69 0.99 9.33 -10.85
N THR A 70 0.67 8.69 -11.98
CA THR A 70 -0.32 7.62 -12.04
C THR A 70 0.38 6.33 -12.43
N ILE A 71 0.20 5.27 -11.64
CA ILE A 71 0.65 3.93 -11.96
C ILE A 71 -0.59 3.05 -12.02
N ARG A 72 -0.89 2.52 -13.20
CA ARG A 72 -2.07 1.69 -13.46
C ARG A 72 -1.65 0.33 -13.99
N ASP A 73 -2.24 -0.72 -13.45
CA ASP A 73 -2.08 -2.08 -13.92
C ASP A 73 -3.41 -2.78 -14.16
N ASP A 74 -3.36 -3.88 -14.91
CA ASP A 74 -4.45 -4.80 -15.19
C ASP A 74 -4.34 -6.11 -14.38
N GLY A 75 -3.59 -6.08 -13.26
CA GLY A 75 -3.36 -7.22 -12.39
C GLY A 75 -4.63 -7.69 -11.66
N GLU A 76 -4.45 -8.58 -10.67
CA GLU A 76 -5.57 -9.20 -9.94
C GLU A 76 -6.42 -8.23 -9.14
N GLY A 77 -5.89 -7.04 -8.84
CA GLY A 77 -6.53 -6.09 -7.95
C GLY A 77 -6.61 -6.58 -6.50
N MET A 78 -7.29 -5.81 -5.65
CA MET A 78 -7.41 -6.08 -4.22
C MET A 78 -8.86 -5.90 -3.77
N SER A 79 -9.34 -6.83 -2.93
CA SER A 79 -10.58 -6.66 -2.18
C SER A 79 -10.34 -5.79 -0.94
N LEU A 80 -11.42 -5.38 -0.27
CA LEU A 80 -11.32 -4.67 1.02
C LEU A 80 -10.57 -5.51 2.08
N THR A 81 -10.77 -6.82 2.07
CA THR A 81 -10.02 -7.75 2.95
C THR A 81 -8.53 -7.75 2.62
N ASP A 82 -8.14 -7.76 1.33
CA ASP A 82 -6.73 -7.68 0.94
C ASP A 82 -6.11 -6.35 1.36
N ILE A 83 -6.84 -5.25 1.25
CA ILE A 83 -6.38 -3.95 1.75
C ILE A 83 -6.14 -4.01 3.26
N ARG A 84 -7.12 -4.47 4.04
CA ARG A 84 -7.04 -4.51 5.51
C ARG A 84 -5.96 -5.45 6.04
N GLU A 85 -5.89 -6.66 5.49
CA GLU A 85 -5.07 -7.74 6.05
C GLU A 85 -3.68 -7.86 5.42
N LYS A 86 -3.50 -7.32 4.21
CA LYS A 86 -2.23 -7.40 3.48
C LYS A 86 -1.62 -6.03 3.21
N TRP A 87 -2.38 -5.12 2.56
CA TRP A 87 -1.82 -3.85 2.13
C TRP A 87 -1.57 -2.89 3.30
N MET A 88 -2.48 -2.79 4.27
CA MET A 88 -2.35 -1.94 5.46
C MET A 88 -1.51 -2.58 6.58
N VAL A 89 -1.04 -3.81 6.43
CA VAL A 89 -0.20 -4.48 7.42
C VAL A 89 1.26 -4.46 7.00
N VAL A 90 2.11 -3.86 7.83
CA VAL A 90 3.55 -3.69 7.57
C VAL A 90 4.31 -4.96 7.91
N GLY A 91 5.27 -5.35 7.06
CA GLY A 91 6.17 -6.46 7.34
C GLY A 91 5.52 -7.84 7.22
N THR A 92 4.43 -7.98 6.47
CA THR A 92 3.80 -9.29 6.25
C THR A 92 4.75 -10.25 5.53
N ALA A 93 4.79 -11.49 6.02
CA ALA A 93 5.52 -12.58 5.38
C ALA A 93 4.76 -13.23 4.21
N SER A 94 3.63 -12.64 3.75
CA SER A 94 2.74 -13.26 2.77
C SER A 94 3.42 -13.66 1.46
N LYS A 95 4.42 -12.89 1.02
CA LYS A 95 5.23 -13.22 -0.15
C LYS A 95 6.38 -14.20 0.13
N ARG A 96 6.72 -14.44 1.39
CA ARG A 96 7.77 -15.39 1.79
C ARG A 96 7.24 -16.82 1.94
N THR A 97 5.95 -16.99 2.11
CA THR A 97 5.29 -18.30 2.27
C THR A 97 4.91 -18.93 0.94
N HIS A 98 4.90 -18.16 -0.15
CA HIS A 98 4.63 -18.63 -1.50
C HIS A 98 5.75 -18.17 -2.42
N ASP A 99 6.38 -19.09 -3.13
CA ASP A 99 7.49 -18.77 -4.05
C ASP A 99 7.04 -18.08 -5.34
N THR A 100 5.75 -18.21 -5.69
CA THR A 100 5.19 -17.70 -6.94
C THR A 100 3.82 -17.06 -6.75
N SER A 101 3.47 -16.17 -7.69
CA SER A 101 2.11 -15.63 -7.84
C SER A 101 1.12 -16.73 -8.22
N SER A 102 -0.18 -16.40 -8.15
CA SER A 102 -1.24 -17.30 -8.61
C SER A 102 -1.18 -17.57 -10.13
N PRO A 103 -1.87 -18.64 -10.60
CA PRO A 103 -2.10 -18.82 -12.04
C PRO A 103 -2.75 -17.57 -12.67
N PRO A 104 -2.54 -17.30 -13.98
CA PRO A 104 -1.97 -18.23 -14.96
C PRO A 104 -0.44 -18.15 -15.07
N PHE A 105 0.22 -17.15 -14.48
CA PHE A 105 1.62 -16.90 -14.78
C PHE A 105 2.61 -17.61 -13.86
N ASN A 106 2.22 -17.88 -12.60
CA ASN A 106 3.10 -18.48 -11.58
C ASN A 106 4.47 -17.78 -11.49
N ARG A 107 4.47 -16.44 -11.57
CA ARG A 107 5.67 -15.63 -11.54
C ARG A 107 6.33 -15.71 -10.19
N ARG A 108 7.66 -15.81 -10.16
CA ARG A 108 8.42 -15.64 -8.92
C ARG A 108 8.20 -14.22 -8.40
N TYR A 109 7.86 -14.09 -7.12
CA TYR A 109 7.73 -12.79 -6.48
C TYR A 109 9.05 -12.03 -6.47
N VAL A 110 9.00 -10.74 -6.80
CA VAL A 110 10.15 -9.84 -6.83
C VAL A 110 10.17 -8.93 -5.60
N GLY A 111 9.01 -8.67 -5.00
CA GLY A 111 8.88 -7.85 -3.78
C GLY A 111 9.14 -8.68 -2.53
N GLU A 112 10.33 -8.55 -1.92
CA GLU A 112 10.75 -9.40 -0.79
C GLU A 112 10.40 -8.83 0.58
N LYS A 113 10.45 -7.51 0.78
CA LYS A 113 10.46 -6.88 2.12
C LYS A 113 9.09 -6.45 2.64
N GLY A 114 8.04 -6.42 1.81
CA GLY A 114 6.72 -5.95 2.20
C GLY A 114 6.63 -4.45 2.55
N ILE A 115 7.66 -3.68 2.23
CA ILE A 115 7.75 -2.23 2.49
C ILE A 115 7.59 -1.38 1.23
N GLY A 116 7.61 -1.96 0.03
CA GLY A 116 7.51 -1.25 -1.26
C GLY A 116 6.26 -0.39 -1.39
N ARG A 117 5.19 -0.71 -0.65
CA ARG A 117 3.97 0.10 -0.56
C ARG A 117 4.19 1.50 0.01
N PHE A 118 5.20 1.68 0.86
CA PHE A 118 5.58 3.00 1.38
C PHE A 118 6.36 3.84 0.37
N ALA A 119 6.70 3.28 -0.81
CA ALA A 119 7.30 4.04 -1.90
C ALA A 119 6.43 5.23 -2.33
N VAL A 120 5.10 5.13 -2.15
CA VAL A 120 4.16 6.21 -2.46
C VAL A 120 4.44 7.49 -1.65
N ASP A 121 4.90 7.39 -0.39
CA ASP A 121 5.27 8.54 0.45
C ASP A 121 6.49 9.31 -0.13
N LYS A 122 7.42 8.61 -0.79
CA LYS A 122 8.57 9.22 -1.48
C LYS A 122 8.15 10.03 -2.72
N LEU A 123 7.04 9.66 -3.34
CA LEU A 123 6.56 10.24 -4.60
C LEU A 123 5.61 11.43 -4.40
N GLY A 124 4.80 11.43 -3.33
CA GLY A 124 3.85 12.49 -3.09
C GLY A 124 3.23 12.50 -1.71
N GLY A 125 2.71 13.66 -1.28
CA GLY A 125 2.07 13.83 0.03
C GLY A 125 0.68 13.19 0.14
N LYS A 126 0.06 12.79 -0.98
CA LYS A 126 -1.24 12.09 -1.01
C LYS A 126 -1.22 10.97 -2.02
N VAL A 127 -1.88 9.86 -1.68
CA VAL A 127 -2.10 8.75 -2.60
C VAL A 127 -3.57 8.33 -2.59
N TYR A 128 -4.07 8.00 -3.77
CA TYR A 128 -5.36 7.37 -3.99
C TYR A 128 -5.10 5.98 -4.57
N ILE A 129 -5.54 4.95 -3.86
CA ILE A 129 -5.46 3.57 -4.33
C ILE A 129 -6.86 3.20 -4.82
N LYS A 130 -7.01 3.06 -6.14
CA LYS A 130 -8.25 2.55 -6.74
C LYS A 130 -7.99 1.13 -7.18
N THR A 131 -8.73 0.18 -6.65
CA THR A 131 -8.46 -1.24 -6.92
C THR A 131 -9.73 -2.07 -6.94
N LYS A 132 -9.72 -3.13 -7.75
CA LYS A 132 -10.85 -4.02 -7.92
C LYS A 132 -10.41 -5.38 -8.42
N LYS A 133 -10.98 -6.43 -7.86
CA LYS A 133 -10.87 -7.79 -8.39
C LYS A 133 -11.89 -8.04 -9.49
N ARG A 134 -11.54 -8.92 -10.43
CA ARG A 134 -12.49 -9.39 -11.46
C ARG A 134 -13.71 -10.04 -10.81
N GLY A 135 -14.89 -9.73 -11.32
CA GLY A 135 -16.16 -10.26 -10.82
C GLY A 135 -16.74 -9.50 -9.63
N GLU A 136 -16.01 -8.60 -9.00
CA GLU A 136 -16.58 -7.68 -8.02
C GLU A 136 -17.33 -6.53 -8.71
N GLN A 137 -18.40 -6.04 -8.09
CA GLN A 137 -19.20 -4.93 -8.64
C GLN A 137 -18.72 -3.56 -8.17
N LYS A 138 -17.88 -3.53 -7.14
CA LYS A 138 -17.43 -2.30 -6.51
C LYS A 138 -15.95 -2.04 -6.76
N LEU A 139 -15.65 -0.83 -7.21
CA LEU A 139 -14.31 -0.27 -7.21
C LEU A 139 -14.03 0.32 -5.82
N LEU A 140 -13.03 -0.18 -5.14
CA LEU A 140 -12.58 0.31 -3.85
C LEU A 140 -11.59 1.46 -4.07
N THR A 141 -11.83 2.59 -3.39
CA THR A 141 -10.88 3.71 -3.33
C THR A 141 -10.42 3.91 -1.89
N VAL A 142 -9.11 3.93 -1.66
CA VAL A 142 -8.50 4.26 -0.37
C VAL A 142 -7.72 5.56 -0.52
N GLU A 143 -7.91 6.49 0.42
CA GLU A 143 -7.22 7.79 0.46
C GLU A 143 -6.23 7.81 1.62
N ILE A 144 -4.96 8.06 1.34
CA ILE A 144 -3.92 8.24 2.35
C ILE A 144 -3.30 9.62 2.16
N ASN A 145 -3.28 10.40 3.22
CA ASN A 145 -2.69 11.73 3.24
C ASN A 145 -1.46 11.76 4.15
N TRP A 146 -0.27 11.60 3.60
CA TRP A 146 0.99 11.60 4.32
C TRP A 146 1.30 12.92 5.03
N ASP A 147 0.75 14.06 4.54
CA ASP A 147 0.88 15.33 5.21
C ASP A 147 0.23 15.31 6.62
N ASN A 148 -0.86 14.53 6.80
CA ASN A 148 -1.46 14.34 8.12
C ASN A 148 -0.52 13.61 9.08
N TYR A 149 0.16 12.57 8.59
CA TYR A 149 1.15 11.84 9.39
C TYR A 149 2.31 12.75 9.80
N GLU A 150 2.81 13.58 8.87
CA GLU A 150 3.85 14.56 9.17
C GLU A 150 3.43 15.62 10.20
N ASN A 151 2.21 16.11 10.07
CA ASN A 151 1.67 17.10 11.00
C ASN A 151 1.50 16.53 12.41
N LEU A 152 1.05 15.28 12.52
CA LEU A 152 0.95 14.58 13.79
C LEU A 152 2.34 14.28 14.39
N ALA A 153 3.30 13.88 13.57
CA ALA A 153 4.67 13.64 13.97
C ALA A 153 5.39 14.88 14.55
N LYS A 154 4.99 16.09 14.14
CA LYS A 154 5.52 17.36 14.67
C LYS A 154 4.89 17.77 15.99
N GLN A 155 3.80 17.14 16.41
CA GLN A 155 3.15 17.45 17.68
C GLN A 155 3.96 16.85 18.84
N LYS A 156 3.98 17.55 19.98
CA LYS A 156 4.66 17.04 21.20
C LYS A 156 3.92 15.87 21.88
N LYS A 157 2.76 15.50 21.37
CA LYS A 157 1.94 14.40 21.91
C LYS A 157 2.33 13.11 21.21
N LEU A 158 2.57 12.05 21.96
CA LEU A 158 2.76 10.71 21.41
C LEU A 158 1.51 10.29 20.62
N THR A 159 1.68 10.06 19.32
CA THR A 159 0.65 9.52 18.44
C THR A 159 1.19 8.25 17.83
N LEU A 160 0.43 7.16 17.93
CA LEU A 160 0.86 5.89 17.34
C LEU A 160 0.48 5.83 15.87
N PHE A 161 1.32 5.19 15.09
CA PHE A 161 1.05 4.92 13.68
C PHE A 161 -0.29 4.20 13.48
N THR A 162 -0.66 3.31 14.40
CA THR A 162 -1.92 2.55 14.39
C THR A 162 -3.16 3.37 14.71
N ASP A 163 -3.01 4.58 15.28
CA ASP A 163 -4.14 5.44 15.67
C ASP A 163 -4.61 6.34 14.51
N ILE A 164 -3.90 6.31 13.36
CA ILE A 164 -4.23 7.15 12.22
C ILE A 164 -5.18 6.41 11.30
N GLU A 165 -6.36 6.98 11.12
CA GLU A 165 -7.37 6.45 10.21
C GLU A 165 -7.18 6.97 8.79
N ASN A 166 -7.33 6.08 7.82
CA ASN A 166 -7.36 6.40 6.39
C ASN A 166 -8.75 6.14 5.84
N ARG A 167 -9.25 7.08 5.04
CA ARG A 167 -10.59 7.00 4.47
C ARG A 167 -10.63 6.01 3.31
N PHE A 168 -11.72 5.26 3.20
CA PHE A 168 -12.04 4.50 2.00
C PHE A 168 -13.53 4.63 1.65
N TYR A 169 -13.84 4.39 0.37
CA TYR A 169 -15.21 4.30 -0.14
C TYR A 169 -15.26 3.38 -1.36
N GLU A 170 -16.47 2.96 -1.70
CA GLU A 170 -16.73 2.08 -2.84
C GLU A 170 -17.66 2.78 -3.83
N THR A 171 -17.43 2.55 -5.11
CA THR A 171 -18.30 3.02 -6.21
C THR A 171 -18.62 1.86 -7.14
N ASP A 172 -19.77 1.92 -7.82
CA ASP A 172 -20.10 0.91 -8.84
C ASP A 172 -19.12 0.97 -10.01
N ASP A 173 -18.78 -0.19 -10.56
CA ASP A 173 -17.89 -0.33 -11.71
C ASP A 173 -18.25 -1.58 -12.52
N ASP A 174 -17.80 -1.64 -13.77
CA ASP A 174 -18.02 -2.80 -14.66
C ASP A 174 -17.37 -4.06 -14.06
N VAL A 175 -18.13 -5.14 -13.94
CA VAL A 175 -17.67 -6.44 -13.40
C VAL A 175 -16.46 -7.02 -14.15
N ASN A 176 -16.25 -6.63 -15.39
CA ASN A 176 -15.11 -7.08 -16.20
C ASN A 176 -13.82 -6.31 -15.93
N ASN A 177 -13.91 -5.14 -15.31
CA ASN A 177 -12.73 -4.38 -14.93
C ASN A 177 -12.01 -5.02 -13.75
N GLN A 178 -10.69 -5.00 -13.79
CA GLN A 178 -9.82 -5.42 -12.68
C GLN A 178 -8.51 -4.64 -12.71
N GLY A 179 -7.76 -4.69 -11.61
CA GLY A 179 -6.43 -4.11 -11.49
C GLY A 179 -6.34 -3.04 -10.42
N THR A 180 -5.25 -2.27 -10.46
CA THR A 180 -4.97 -1.22 -9.49
C THR A 180 -4.50 0.06 -10.17
N ILE A 181 -4.91 1.21 -9.62
CA ILE A 181 -4.45 2.55 -9.98
C ILE A 181 -3.98 3.23 -8.70
N LEU A 182 -2.75 3.68 -8.73
CA LEU A 182 -2.15 4.50 -7.69
C LEU A 182 -1.96 5.92 -8.17
#